data_537e083bd3579e292b5722f196736c4f
#
_entry.id   537e083bd3579e292b5722f196736c4f
#
_cell.length_a   1.000
_cell.length_b   1.000
_cell.length_c   1.000
_cell.angle_alpha   90.00
_cell.angle_beta   90.00
_cell.angle_gamma   90.00
#
_symmetry.space_group_name_H-M   'P 1'
#
loop_
_entity.id
_entity.type
_entity.pdbx_description
1 polymer ?
#
loop_
_entity_poly.entity_id
_entity_poly.type
_entity_poly.pdbx_seq_one_letter_code
_entity_poly.pdbx_strand_id
1 'polypeptide(L)'
;MKRLFICVIVLFFFTSCLPPNEGKVVDISTVDFSSIIEKKEGIILDVRTIDEINNGHIENASFIDFYDKKFREKAAWINKDLPVYVYCQAGGRSKQAAKILIDLGQKEVYNITGGYSEWNQNGFKVIDQGKELSFKSKTYSSDEIESVINKNENVLLVFKTPWCLPCKKLIPVLEEFKQQNKETFVLQLDMDANSEIAKHYGVTSIPTILYFENNTLSKKYTGYISVYDLTALIK
;
A
#
# COMPACT_ATOMS: atom_id res chain seq x y z
N MET A 1 -1.54 72.79 16.23
CA MET A 1 -2.13 71.47 16.53
C MET A 1 -2.10 70.64 15.22
N LYS A 2 -1.09 69.80 15.05
CA LYS A 2 -0.96 68.91 13.85
C LYS A 2 -1.58 67.55 14.22
N ARG A 3 -2.67 67.17 13.54
CA ARG A 3 -3.32 65.88 13.68
C ARG A 3 -2.57 64.85 12.81
N LEU A 4 -1.94 63.87 13.46
CA LEU A 4 -1.26 62.74 12.82
C LEU A 4 -2.31 61.68 12.48
N PHE A 5 -2.58 61.43 11.21
CA PHE A 5 -3.42 60.31 10.72
C PHE A 5 -2.55 59.05 10.65
N ILE A 6 -2.76 58.12 11.57
CA ILE A 6 -2.14 56.79 11.48
C ILE A 6 -3.00 55.91 10.55
N CYS A 7 -2.48 55.66 9.34
CA CYS A 7 -3.08 54.68 8.41
C CYS A 7 -2.71 53.26 8.89
N VAL A 8 -3.67 52.56 9.44
CA VAL A 8 -3.50 51.11 9.77
C VAL A 8 -3.73 50.33 8.48
N ILE A 9 -2.64 49.82 7.91
CA ILE A 9 -2.70 48.88 6.77
C ILE A 9 -3.02 47.50 7.34
N VAL A 10 -4.27 47.03 7.15
CA VAL A 10 -4.69 45.65 7.44
C VAL A 10 -4.22 44.76 6.28
N LEU A 11 -3.15 44.02 6.50
CA LEU A 11 -2.70 42.96 5.60
C LEU A 11 -3.64 41.78 5.71
N PHE A 12 -4.55 41.63 4.74
CA PHE A 12 -5.31 40.41 4.54
C PHE A 12 -4.37 39.32 3.98
N PHE A 13 -3.95 38.40 4.83
CA PHE A 13 -3.37 37.14 4.37
C PHE A 13 -4.47 36.29 3.72
N PHE A 14 -4.57 36.33 2.41
CA PHE A 14 -5.29 35.30 1.66
C PHE A 14 -4.51 34.01 1.78
N THR A 15 -4.88 33.14 2.72
CA THR A 15 -4.48 31.72 2.66
C THR A 15 -5.18 31.12 1.45
N SER A 16 -4.46 31.05 0.34
CA SER A 16 -4.88 30.31 -0.85
C SER A 16 -4.94 28.82 -0.45
N CYS A 17 -6.12 28.35 -0.07
CA CYS A 17 -6.40 26.90 -0.08
C CYS A 17 -6.28 26.46 -1.54
N LEU A 18 -5.16 25.83 -1.90
CA LEU A 18 -5.09 25.07 -3.14
C LEU A 18 -6.21 24.03 -3.07
N PRO A 19 -7.05 23.89 -4.12
CA PRO A 19 -8.04 22.82 -4.14
C PRO A 19 -7.31 21.50 -3.98
N PRO A 20 -7.89 20.53 -3.24
CA PRO A 20 -7.32 19.20 -3.15
C PRO A 20 -7.13 18.69 -4.58
N ASN A 21 -5.96 18.12 -4.87
CA ASN A 21 -5.68 17.52 -6.17
C ASN A 21 -6.71 16.39 -6.37
N GLU A 22 -7.81 16.70 -7.06
CA GLU A 22 -8.86 15.73 -7.34
C GLU A 22 -8.29 14.71 -8.33
N GLY A 23 -7.82 13.58 -7.80
CA GLY A 23 -7.40 12.46 -8.60
C GLY A 23 -8.52 12.08 -9.57
N LYS A 24 -8.17 11.63 -10.77
CA LYS A 24 -9.13 11.25 -11.81
C LYS A 24 -9.05 9.76 -12.08
N VAL A 25 -10.21 9.12 -12.18
CA VAL A 25 -10.28 7.75 -12.73
C VAL A 25 -10.16 7.84 -14.25
N VAL A 26 -9.22 7.08 -14.81
CA VAL A 26 -9.04 6.93 -16.26
C VAL A 26 -9.44 5.51 -16.65
N ASP A 27 -10.42 5.37 -17.53
CA ASP A 27 -10.77 4.08 -18.12
C ASP A 27 -9.73 3.73 -19.20
N ILE A 28 -9.13 2.52 -19.13
CA ILE A 28 -8.20 1.99 -20.14
C ILE A 28 -8.62 0.61 -20.61
N SER A 29 -8.28 0.25 -21.86
CA SER A 29 -8.51 -1.09 -22.38
C SER A 29 -7.50 -2.10 -21.81
N THR A 30 -7.81 -3.40 -21.89
CA THR A 30 -6.87 -4.48 -21.56
C THR A 30 -5.63 -4.46 -22.46
N VAL A 31 -5.78 -4.05 -23.72
CA VAL A 31 -4.67 -3.93 -24.68
C VAL A 31 -3.72 -2.79 -24.30
N ASP A 32 -4.26 -1.61 -23.96
CA ASP A 32 -3.44 -0.49 -23.48
C ASP A 32 -2.74 -0.87 -22.19
N PHE A 33 -3.46 -1.52 -21.26
CA PHE A 33 -2.90 -1.97 -20.00
C PHE A 33 -1.75 -2.97 -20.20
N SER A 34 -1.88 -3.95 -21.12
CA SER A 34 -0.82 -4.91 -21.39
C SER A 34 0.48 -4.24 -21.85
N SER A 35 0.37 -3.15 -22.61
CA SER A 35 1.52 -2.36 -23.08
C SER A 35 2.16 -1.50 -21.99
N ILE A 36 1.37 -1.11 -20.99
CA ILE A 36 1.81 -0.25 -19.87
C ILE A 36 2.50 -1.07 -18.78
N ILE A 37 1.95 -2.23 -18.45
CA ILE A 37 2.38 -3.05 -17.30
C ILE A 37 3.84 -3.52 -17.41
N GLU A 38 4.34 -3.69 -18.63
CA GLU A 38 5.73 -4.06 -18.89
C GLU A 38 6.72 -2.91 -18.64
N LYS A 39 6.27 -1.67 -18.68
CA LYS A 39 7.11 -0.47 -18.74
C LYS A 39 6.96 0.48 -17.56
N LYS A 40 5.89 0.36 -16.77
CA LYS A 40 5.57 1.32 -15.70
C LYS A 40 5.49 0.65 -14.34
N GLU A 41 6.00 1.35 -13.35
CA GLU A 41 5.77 1.02 -11.95
C GLU A 41 4.32 1.33 -11.58
N GLY A 42 3.73 0.50 -10.75
CA GLY A 42 2.36 0.69 -10.26
C GLY A 42 1.86 -0.55 -9.53
N ILE A 43 0.68 -0.41 -8.97
CA ILE A 43 0.01 -1.48 -8.24
C ILE A 43 -1.12 -2.00 -9.11
N ILE A 44 -1.07 -3.28 -9.48
CA ILE A 44 -2.19 -3.97 -10.10
C ILE A 44 -3.08 -4.46 -8.99
N LEU A 45 -4.35 -4.08 -9.00
CA LEU A 45 -5.32 -4.43 -7.98
C LEU A 45 -6.48 -5.23 -8.58
N ASP A 46 -6.55 -6.51 -8.20
CA ASP A 46 -7.70 -7.36 -8.46
C ASP A 46 -8.73 -7.19 -7.35
N VAL A 47 -9.94 -6.79 -7.71
CA VAL A 47 -11.04 -6.61 -6.75
C VAL A 47 -12.14 -7.68 -6.89
N ARG A 48 -11.77 -8.84 -7.44
CA ARG A 48 -12.63 -10.02 -7.52
C ARG A 48 -12.67 -10.76 -6.18
N THR A 49 -13.60 -11.71 -6.08
CA THR A 49 -13.67 -12.61 -4.94
C THR A 49 -12.50 -13.59 -4.92
N ILE A 50 -12.23 -14.20 -3.77
CA ILE A 50 -11.16 -15.18 -3.62
C ILE A 50 -11.35 -16.39 -4.56
N ASP A 51 -12.60 -16.84 -4.74
CA ASP A 51 -12.92 -17.95 -5.63
C ASP A 51 -12.62 -17.62 -7.11
N GLU A 52 -12.92 -16.39 -7.55
CA GLU A 52 -12.56 -15.92 -8.89
C GLU A 52 -11.04 -15.84 -9.08
N ILE A 53 -10.30 -15.40 -8.07
CA ILE A 53 -8.84 -15.26 -8.10
C ILE A 53 -8.16 -16.63 -8.13
N ASN A 54 -8.68 -17.61 -7.37
CA ASN A 54 -8.15 -18.97 -7.34
C ASN A 54 -8.28 -19.68 -8.72
N ASN A 55 -9.22 -19.25 -9.56
CA ASN A 55 -9.37 -19.70 -10.95
C ASN A 55 -8.49 -18.93 -11.95
N GLY A 56 -7.46 -18.25 -11.48
CA GLY A 56 -6.50 -17.49 -12.27
C GLY A 56 -6.63 -15.97 -12.13
N HIS A 57 -5.50 -15.28 -12.23
CA HIS A 57 -5.42 -13.82 -12.10
C HIS A 57 -4.31 -13.22 -12.98
N ILE A 58 -4.32 -11.91 -13.17
CA ILE A 58 -3.25 -11.21 -13.88
C ILE A 58 -1.97 -11.27 -13.03
N GLU A 59 -0.84 -11.54 -13.67
CA GLU A 59 0.45 -11.64 -13.00
C GLU A 59 0.77 -10.36 -12.21
N ASN A 60 1.39 -10.51 -11.06
CA ASN A 60 1.75 -9.40 -10.18
C ASN A 60 0.57 -8.62 -9.58
N ALA A 61 -0.66 -9.14 -9.57
CA ALA A 61 -1.78 -8.50 -8.91
C ALA A 61 -1.70 -8.60 -7.38
N SER A 62 -2.09 -7.53 -6.70
CA SER A 62 -2.54 -7.51 -5.31
C SER A 62 -4.05 -7.78 -5.27
N PHE A 63 -4.58 -8.24 -4.15
CA PHE A 63 -5.97 -8.72 -4.06
C PHE A 63 -6.73 -8.07 -2.91
N ILE A 64 -7.86 -7.42 -3.19
CA ILE A 64 -8.80 -6.97 -2.16
C ILE A 64 -10.21 -7.22 -2.68
N ASP A 65 -10.93 -8.19 -2.09
CA ASP A 65 -12.31 -8.48 -2.49
C ASP A 65 -13.19 -7.23 -2.32
N PHE A 66 -13.83 -6.79 -3.40
CA PHE A 66 -14.72 -5.63 -3.40
C PHE A 66 -15.89 -5.75 -2.42
N TYR A 67 -16.33 -6.97 -2.15
CA TYR A 67 -17.44 -7.27 -1.23
C TYR A 67 -17.00 -7.44 0.23
N ASP A 68 -15.69 -7.40 0.51
CA ASP A 68 -15.19 -7.40 1.88
C ASP A 68 -15.69 -6.16 2.63
N LYS A 69 -16.29 -6.35 3.80
CA LYS A 69 -16.75 -5.24 4.67
C LYS A 69 -15.61 -4.26 5.03
N LYS A 70 -14.37 -4.74 5.01
CA LYS A 70 -13.15 -3.95 5.25
C LYS A 70 -12.48 -3.44 3.95
N PHE A 71 -13.16 -3.52 2.79
CA PHE A 71 -12.57 -3.09 1.51
C PHE A 71 -11.97 -1.68 1.59
N ARG A 72 -12.74 -0.72 2.12
CA ARG A 72 -12.29 0.68 2.21
C ARG A 72 -11.10 0.85 3.17
N GLU A 73 -11.07 0.12 4.28
CA GLU A 73 -9.95 0.11 5.23
C GLU A 73 -8.69 -0.44 4.57
N LYS A 74 -8.77 -1.61 3.94
CA LYS A 74 -7.65 -2.24 3.23
C LYS A 74 -7.15 -1.38 2.05
N ALA A 75 -8.05 -0.83 1.26
CA ALA A 75 -7.72 0.06 0.14
C ALA A 75 -7.03 1.36 0.60
N ALA A 76 -7.33 1.84 1.81
CA ALA A 76 -6.64 2.99 2.40
C ALA A 76 -5.14 2.74 2.63
N TRP A 77 -4.70 1.49 2.81
CA TRP A 77 -3.30 1.12 3.03
C TRP A 77 -2.46 1.03 1.74
N ILE A 78 -3.08 1.15 0.57
CA ILE A 78 -2.35 1.20 -0.70
C ILE A 78 -1.53 2.49 -0.76
N ASN A 79 -0.27 2.37 -1.19
CA ASN A 79 0.63 3.52 -1.33
C ASN A 79 0.05 4.56 -2.31
N LYS A 80 -0.10 5.80 -1.84
CA LYS A 80 -0.74 6.90 -2.59
C LYS A 80 0.13 7.52 -3.66
N ASP A 81 1.43 7.26 -3.62
CA ASP A 81 2.40 7.81 -4.55
C ASP A 81 2.59 6.95 -5.81
N LEU A 82 2.01 5.75 -5.83
CA LEU A 82 2.05 4.83 -6.97
C LEU A 82 0.72 4.82 -7.73
N PRO A 83 0.73 4.76 -9.07
CA PRO A 83 -0.48 4.56 -9.84
C PRO A 83 -1.11 3.19 -9.53
N VAL A 84 -2.45 3.14 -9.52
CA VAL A 84 -3.20 1.90 -9.30
C VAL A 84 -3.97 1.51 -10.56
N TYR A 85 -3.71 0.32 -11.07
CA TYR A 85 -4.41 -0.31 -12.18
C TYR A 85 -5.41 -1.31 -11.61
N VAL A 86 -6.68 -0.94 -11.52
CA VAL A 86 -7.71 -1.76 -10.89
C VAL A 86 -8.55 -2.50 -11.90
N TYR A 87 -8.77 -3.78 -11.67
CA TYR A 87 -9.65 -4.61 -12.48
C TYR A 87 -10.55 -5.52 -11.66
N CYS A 88 -11.65 -5.97 -12.28
CA CYS A 88 -12.48 -7.05 -11.78
C CYS A 88 -12.77 -8.05 -12.92
N GLN A 89 -13.87 -8.78 -12.89
CA GLN A 89 -14.22 -9.73 -13.94
C GLN A 89 -14.49 -9.04 -15.29
N ALA A 90 -15.27 -7.92 -15.29
CA ALA A 90 -15.73 -7.25 -16.52
C ALA A 90 -15.81 -5.71 -16.40
N GLY A 91 -15.05 -5.08 -15.47
CA GLY A 91 -14.93 -3.62 -15.35
C GLY A 91 -15.93 -2.93 -14.42
N GLY A 92 -17.04 -3.56 -14.00
CA GLY A 92 -18.09 -2.90 -13.21
C GLY A 92 -17.71 -2.64 -11.74
N ARG A 93 -17.24 -3.67 -11.01
CA ARG A 93 -16.76 -3.55 -9.62
C ARG A 93 -15.51 -2.66 -9.54
N SER A 94 -14.58 -2.83 -10.49
CA SER A 94 -13.35 -2.06 -10.53
C SER A 94 -13.59 -0.57 -10.75
N LYS A 95 -14.61 -0.20 -11.52
CA LYS A 95 -15.01 1.21 -11.69
C LYS A 95 -15.49 1.85 -10.38
N GLN A 96 -16.22 1.08 -9.54
CA GLN A 96 -16.64 1.54 -8.22
C GLN A 96 -15.44 1.60 -7.25
N ALA A 97 -14.60 0.56 -7.28
CA ALA A 97 -13.37 0.52 -6.49
C ALA A 97 -12.43 1.69 -6.84
N ALA A 98 -12.29 2.04 -8.12
CA ALA A 98 -11.50 3.18 -8.58
C ALA A 98 -11.97 4.51 -7.96
N LYS A 99 -13.28 4.75 -7.87
CA LYS A 99 -13.82 5.93 -7.21
C LYS A 99 -13.47 5.95 -5.72
N ILE A 100 -13.62 4.79 -5.04
CA ILE A 100 -13.24 4.68 -3.62
C ILE A 100 -11.75 4.97 -3.42
N LEU A 101 -10.88 4.50 -4.31
CA LEU A 101 -9.44 4.77 -4.25
C LEU A 101 -9.13 6.28 -4.38
N ILE A 102 -9.80 6.98 -5.30
CA ILE A 102 -9.68 8.44 -5.43
C ILE A 102 -10.16 9.13 -4.15
N ASP A 103 -11.33 8.75 -3.61
CA ASP A 103 -11.87 9.29 -2.34
C ASP A 103 -10.91 9.07 -1.15
N LEU A 104 -10.10 8.01 -1.21
CA LEU A 104 -9.06 7.70 -0.23
C LEU A 104 -7.73 8.44 -0.48
N GLY A 105 -7.68 9.34 -1.47
CA GLY A 105 -6.52 10.17 -1.77
C GLY A 105 -5.52 9.54 -2.73
N GLN A 106 -5.88 8.48 -3.47
CA GLN A 106 -5.03 7.95 -4.53
C GLN A 106 -4.91 8.98 -5.65
N LYS A 107 -3.69 9.28 -6.10
CA LYS A 107 -3.42 10.33 -7.11
C LYS A 107 -3.78 9.90 -8.52
N GLU A 108 -3.45 8.66 -8.88
CA GLU A 108 -3.63 8.10 -10.22
C GLU A 108 -4.31 6.73 -10.15
N VAL A 109 -5.50 6.62 -10.74
CA VAL A 109 -6.26 5.35 -10.77
C VAL A 109 -6.73 5.08 -12.19
N TYR A 110 -6.39 3.90 -12.69
CA TYR A 110 -6.77 3.40 -14.01
C TYR A 110 -7.73 2.22 -13.84
N ASN A 111 -8.94 2.32 -14.38
CA ASN A 111 -9.89 1.22 -14.41
C ASN A 111 -9.74 0.44 -15.71
N ILE A 112 -9.45 -0.86 -15.61
CA ILE A 112 -9.31 -1.75 -16.77
C ILE A 112 -10.71 -2.22 -17.18
N THR A 113 -11.27 -1.65 -18.26
CA THR A 113 -12.70 -1.74 -18.60
C THR A 113 -13.18 -3.15 -18.93
N GLY A 114 -12.43 -3.93 -19.68
CA GLY A 114 -12.79 -5.32 -20.02
C GLY A 114 -12.48 -6.33 -18.91
N GLY A 115 -11.69 -5.92 -17.92
CA GLY A 115 -11.33 -6.74 -16.79
C GLY A 115 -10.63 -8.05 -17.13
N TYR A 116 -10.70 -9.01 -16.21
CA TYR A 116 -10.07 -10.33 -16.39
C TYR A 116 -10.62 -11.11 -17.57
N SER A 117 -11.92 -10.99 -17.86
CA SER A 117 -12.54 -11.72 -18.99
C SER A 117 -11.90 -11.33 -20.31
N GLU A 118 -11.80 -10.05 -20.63
CA GLU A 118 -11.20 -9.58 -21.88
C GLU A 118 -9.69 -9.82 -21.90
N TRP A 119 -8.99 -9.65 -20.76
CA TRP A 119 -7.57 -9.99 -20.61
C TRP A 119 -7.29 -11.43 -21.04
N ASN A 120 -8.08 -12.38 -20.52
CA ASN A 120 -7.95 -13.80 -20.83
C ASN A 120 -8.35 -14.14 -22.27
N GLN A 121 -9.40 -13.50 -22.82
CA GLN A 121 -9.82 -13.68 -24.22
C GLN A 121 -8.76 -13.20 -25.21
N ASN A 122 -8.04 -12.14 -24.87
CA ASN A 122 -6.92 -11.63 -25.67
C ASN A 122 -5.65 -12.49 -25.56
N GLY A 123 -5.67 -13.57 -24.78
CA GLY A 123 -4.54 -14.48 -24.61
C GLY A 123 -3.37 -13.89 -23.82
N PHE A 124 -3.59 -12.83 -23.05
CA PHE A 124 -2.57 -12.26 -22.20
C PHE A 124 -2.26 -13.16 -20.99
N LYS A 125 -1.05 -13.05 -20.47
CA LYS A 125 -0.55 -13.92 -19.40
C LYS A 125 -1.41 -13.88 -18.15
N VAL A 126 -1.85 -15.05 -17.72
CA VAL A 126 -2.54 -15.28 -16.44
C VAL A 126 -1.73 -16.24 -15.57
N ILE A 127 -1.87 -16.10 -14.27
CA ILE A 127 -1.30 -17.02 -13.29
C ILE A 127 -2.44 -17.90 -12.77
N ASP A 128 -2.31 -19.20 -12.97
CA ASP A 128 -3.14 -20.21 -12.35
C ASP A 128 -2.37 -20.72 -11.12
N GLN A 129 -2.80 -20.35 -9.92
CA GLN A 129 -2.02 -20.67 -8.72
C GLN A 129 -2.30 -22.06 -8.16
N GLY A 130 -3.34 -22.78 -8.55
CA GLY A 130 -3.63 -24.15 -8.11
C GLY A 130 -3.59 -24.37 -6.57
N LYS A 131 -3.36 -23.34 -5.79
CA LYS A 131 -3.26 -23.34 -4.32
C LYS A 131 -4.25 -22.34 -3.75
N GLU A 132 -5.08 -22.82 -2.87
CA GLU A 132 -5.99 -22.02 -2.07
C GLU A 132 -5.22 -20.90 -1.32
N LEU A 133 -5.53 -19.64 -1.64
CA LEU A 133 -5.01 -18.50 -0.89
C LEU A 133 -5.71 -18.46 0.46
N SER A 134 -5.05 -18.89 1.52
CA SER A 134 -5.53 -18.77 2.89
C SER A 134 -4.60 -17.87 3.70
N PHE A 135 -5.17 -16.90 4.40
CA PHE A 135 -4.42 -15.90 5.16
C PHE A 135 -4.73 -16.04 6.65
N LYS A 136 -3.91 -16.83 7.38
CA LYS A 136 -3.94 -16.86 8.85
C LYS A 136 -2.82 -15.98 9.37
N SER A 137 -3.16 -15.00 10.20
CA SER A 137 -2.21 -14.04 10.73
C SER A 137 -2.28 -14.02 12.25
N LYS A 138 -1.11 -13.86 12.90
CA LYS A 138 -1.03 -13.69 14.35
C LYS A 138 -1.41 -12.26 14.71
N THR A 139 -2.27 -12.12 15.74
CA THR A 139 -2.55 -10.86 16.40
C THR A 139 -1.60 -10.69 17.59
N TYR A 140 -1.06 -9.48 17.75
CA TYR A 140 -0.21 -9.08 18.85
C TYR A 140 -0.90 -8.04 19.71
N SER A 141 -0.64 -8.05 21.02
CA SER A 141 -1.00 -6.94 21.90
C SER A 141 0.07 -5.84 21.85
N SER A 142 -0.26 -4.62 22.29
CA SER A 142 0.71 -3.54 22.43
C SER A 142 1.86 -3.93 23.38
N ASP A 143 1.54 -4.59 24.49
CA ASP A 143 2.54 -5.06 25.47
C ASP A 143 3.52 -6.09 24.86
N GLU A 144 3.04 -6.97 23.99
CA GLU A 144 3.92 -7.92 23.28
C GLU A 144 4.89 -7.18 22.35
N ILE A 145 4.43 -6.16 21.62
CA ILE A 145 5.28 -5.34 20.73
C ILE A 145 6.29 -4.54 21.56
N GLU A 146 5.85 -3.87 22.60
CA GLU A 146 6.74 -3.14 23.52
C GLU A 146 7.78 -4.06 24.17
N SER A 147 7.39 -5.26 24.57
CA SER A 147 8.31 -6.27 25.09
C SER A 147 9.36 -6.70 24.05
N VAL A 148 9.00 -6.81 22.75
CA VAL A 148 9.97 -7.09 21.69
C VAL A 148 10.94 -5.93 21.52
N ILE A 149 10.45 -4.68 21.50
CA ILE A 149 11.27 -3.50 21.35
C ILE A 149 12.23 -3.37 22.54
N ASN A 150 11.74 -3.55 23.79
CA ASN A 150 12.55 -3.38 25.02
C ASN A 150 13.61 -4.46 25.23
N LYS A 151 13.43 -5.65 24.62
CA LYS A 151 14.37 -6.78 24.77
C LYS A 151 15.49 -6.79 23.73
N ASN A 152 15.39 -5.98 22.70
CA ASN A 152 16.35 -5.98 21.59
C ASN A 152 16.82 -4.56 21.33
N GLU A 153 18.13 -4.39 21.18
CA GLU A 153 18.74 -3.09 20.89
C GLU A 153 18.29 -2.55 19.52
N ASN A 154 18.20 -3.42 18.54
CA ASN A 154 17.82 -3.10 17.15
C ASN A 154 16.60 -3.92 16.74
N VAL A 155 15.51 -3.26 16.35
CA VAL A 155 14.26 -3.90 15.92
C VAL A 155 13.74 -3.31 14.62
N LEU A 156 13.43 -4.18 13.65
CA LEU A 156 12.62 -3.83 12.50
C LEU A 156 11.19 -4.37 12.70
N LEU A 157 10.21 -3.47 12.81
CA LEU A 157 8.79 -3.83 12.66
C LEU A 157 8.38 -3.61 11.21
N VAL A 158 7.93 -4.67 10.56
CA VAL A 158 7.55 -4.65 9.13
C VAL A 158 6.06 -4.88 9.01
N PHE A 159 5.32 -3.83 8.67
CA PHE A 159 3.88 -3.89 8.42
C PHE A 159 3.62 -4.29 6.98
N LYS A 160 2.87 -5.37 6.81
CA LYS A 160 2.54 -5.95 5.51
C LYS A 160 1.17 -6.61 5.53
N THR A 161 0.69 -7.09 4.38
CA THR A 161 -0.46 -7.99 4.28
C THR A 161 -0.18 -9.11 3.28
N PRO A 162 -0.85 -10.26 3.40
CA PRO A 162 -0.66 -11.38 2.47
C PRO A 162 -1.10 -11.07 1.04
N TRP A 163 -2.07 -10.18 0.87
CA TRP A 163 -2.64 -9.80 -0.42
C TRP A 163 -1.85 -8.70 -1.16
N CYS A 164 -0.89 -8.05 -0.50
CA CYS A 164 -0.10 -6.96 -1.06
C CYS A 164 1.13 -7.49 -1.82
N LEU A 165 1.19 -7.31 -3.13
CA LEU A 165 2.31 -7.79 -3.93
C LEU A 165 3.66 -7.12 -3.59
N PRO A 166 3.75 -5.78 -3.43
CA PRO A 166 5.01 -5.17 -2.98
C PRO A 166 5.51 -5.76 -1.66
N CYS A 167 4.57 -6.14 -0.76
CA CYS A 167 4.91 -6.81 0.50
C CYS A 167 5.48 -8.21 0.26
N LYS A 168 4.92 -8.98 -0.70
CA LYS A 168 5.46 -10.30 -1.07
C LYS A 168 6.88 -10.20 -1.62
N LYS A 169 7.15 -9.20 -2.45
CA LYS A 169 8.50 -8.93 -2.99
C LYS A 169 9.51 -8.56 -1.89
N LEU A 170 9.05 -8.00 -0.79
CA LEU A 170 9.90 -7.64 0.35
C LEU A 170 10.34 -8.86 1.18
N ILE A 171 9.60 -9.99 1.15
CA ILE A 171 9.91 -11.17 1.97
C ILE A 171 11.33 -11.70 1.74
N PRO A 172 11.78 -11.99 0.50
CA PRO A 172 13.14 -12.46 0.28
C PRO A 172 14.20 -11.45 0.71
N VAL A 173 13.93 -10.15 0.56
CA VAL A 173 14.82 -9.08 1.02
C VAL A 173 15.00 -9.13 2.54
N LEU A 174 13.90 -9.34 3.30
CA LEU A 174 13.97 -9.46 4.75
C LEU A 174 14.71 -10.71 5.20
N GLU A 175 14.57 -11.83 4.49
CA GLU A 175 15.30 -13.06 4.81
C GLU A 175 16.80 -12.92 4.55
N GLU A 176 17.20 -12.29 3.44
CA GLU A 176 18.60 -11.95 3.17
C GLU A 176 19.16 -10.97 4.21
N PHE A 177 18.39 -9.92 4.52
CA PHE A 177 18.76 -8.93 5.55
C PHE A 177 19.03 -9.58 6.91
N LYS A 178 18.15 -10.48 7.38
CA LYS A 178 18.32 -11.24 8.64
C LYS A 178 19.60 -12.09 8.68
N GLN A 179 20.00 -12.63 7.53
CA GLN A 179 21.24 -13.42 7.44
C GLN A 179 22.49 -12.54 7.62
N GLN A 180 22.42 -11.30 7.11
CA GLN A 180 23.53 -10.34 7.13
C GLN A 180 23.59 -9.50 8.43
N ASN A 181 22.46 -9.33 9.14
CA ASN A 181 22.30 -8.44 10.28
C ASN A 181 21.66 -9.19 11.47
N LYS A 182 22.42 -10.12 12.07
CA LYS A 182 21.92 -11.03 13.13
C LYS A 182 21.59 -10.32 14.45
N GLU A 183 22.13 -9.14 14.67
CA GLU A 183 21.87 -8.27 15.83
C GLU A 183 20.54 -7.51 15.73
N THR A 184 19.91 -7.50 14.56
CA THR A 184 18.63 -6.83 14.35
C THR A 184 17.48 -7.82 14.41
N PHE A 185 16.58 -7.63 15.35
CA PHE A 185 15.35 -8.44 15.46
C PHE A 185 14.32 -7.96 14.43
N VAL A 186 13.84 -8.86 13.56
CA VAL A 186 12.86 -8.53 12.51
C VAL A 186 11.51 -9.16 12.82
N LEU A 187 10.51 -8.35 13.13
CA LEU A 187 9.13 -8.78 13.35
C LEU A 187 8.25 -8.33 12.19
N GLN A 188 7.58 -9.28 11.55
CA GLN A 188 6.60 -9.01 10.48
C GLN A 188 5.20 -9.03 11.06
N LEU A 189 4.44 -7.95 10.85
CA LEU A 189 3.09 -7.73 11.34
C LEU A 189 2.12 -7.66 10.16
N ASP A 190 1.08 -8.48 10.20
CA ASP A 190 -0.02 -8.39 9.25
C ASP A 190 -0.99 -7.29 9.70
N MET A 191 -1.19 -6.27 8.88
CA MET A 191 -2.09 -5.16 9.19
C MET A 191 -3.55 -5.57 9.30
N ASP A 192 -3.99 -6.61 8.59
CA ASP A 192 -5.37 -7.13 8.72
C ASP A 192 -5.68 -7.60 10.15
N ALA A 193 -4.67 -8.14 10.84
CA ALA A 193 -4.78 -8.65 12.21
C ALA A 193 -4.29 -7.66 13.28
N ASN A 194 -3.52 -6.62 12.90
CA ASN A 194 -2.81 -5.72 13.82
C ASN A 194 -3.03 -4.24 13.47
N SER A 195 -4.23 -3.87 13.00
CA SER A 195 -4.54 -2.51 12.56
C SER A 195 -4.41 -1.46 13.68
N GLU A 196 -4.73 -1.81 14.93
CA GLU A 196 -4.58 -0.90 16.07
C GLU A 196 -3.11 -0.60 16.37
N ILE A 197 -2.23 -1.60 16.24
CA ILE A 197 -0.78 -1.39 16.39
C ILE A 197 -0.26 -0.50 15.26
N ALA A 198 -0.68 -0.76 14.02
CA ALA A 198 -0.33 0.09 12.89
C ALA A 198 -0.76 1.55 13.10
N LYS A 199 -1.97 1.76 13.60
CA LYS A 199 -2.50 3.08 13.95
C LYS A 199 -1.69 3.76 15.05
N HIS A 200 -1.31 3.03 16.11
CA HIS A 200 -0.49 3.54 17.20
C HIS A 200 0.85 4.11 16.69
N TYR A 201 1.50 3.42 15.74
CA TYR A 201 2.76 3.88 15.12
C TYR A 201 2.55 4.78 13.90
N GLY A 202 1.33 5.25 13.62
CA GLY A 202 1.01 6.12 12.50
C GLY A 202 1.30 5.47 11.13
N VAL A 203 1.18 4.14 11.03
CA VAL A 203 1.35 3.42 9.77
C VAL A 203 0.06 3.51 8.96
N THR A 204 0.12 4.15 7.81
CA THR A 204 -1.03 4.43 6.94
C THR A 204 -0.97 3.74 5.59
N SER A 205 0.14 3.07 5.27
CA SER A 205 0.30 2.34 4.01
C SER A 205 1.25 1.14 4.16
N ILE A 206 1.23 0.21 3.20
CA ILE A 206 2.02 -1.01 3.17
C ILE A 206 2.80 -1.18 1.86
N PRO A 207 3.96 -1.83 1.94
CA PRO A 207 4.69 -2.19 3.16
C PRO A 207 5.23 -0.94 3.86
N THR A 208 5.32 -0.96 5.20
CA THR A 208 6.02 0.05 5.99
C THR A 208 6.97 -0.64 6.96
N ILE A 209 8.18 -0.11 7.05
CA ILE A 209 9.24 -0.57 7.94
C ILE A 209 9.49 0.52 8.99
N LEU A 210 9.47 0.13 10.26
CA LEU A 210 9.88 0.97 11.37
C LEU A 210 11.15 0.37 11.96
N TYR A 211 12.19 1.18 12.08
CA TYR A 211 13.43 0.79 12.74
C TYR A 211 13.52 1.45 14.12
N PHE A 212 13.67 0.63 15.13
CA PHE A 212 13.91 1.04 16.50
C PHE A 212 15.36 0.75 16.86
N GLU A 213 16.01 1.72 17.47
CA GLU A 213 17.35 1.64 18.02
C GLU A 213 17.28 2.06 19.48
N ASN A 214 17.78 1.23 20.39
CA ASN A 214 17.74 1.49 21.84
C ASN A 214 16.34 1.92 22.32
N ASN A 215 15.31 1.17 21.94
CA ASN A 215 13.89 1.37 22.29
C ASN A 215 13.25 2.64 21.68
N THR A 216 13.97 3.36 20.82
CA THR A 216 13.48 4.61 20.22
C THR A 216 13.24 4.40 18.73
N LEU A 217 12.09 4.86 18.22
CA LEU A 217 11.80 4.86 16.78
C LEU A 217 12.78 5.82 16.08
N SER A 218 13.74 5.25 15.36
CA SER A 218 14.81 6.00 14.67
C SER A 218 14.45 6.31 13.22
N LYS A 219 13.88 5.34 12.50
CA LYS A 219 13.57 5.49 11.06
C LYS A 219 12.21 4.91 10.72
N LYS A 220 11.56 5.52 9.71
CA LYS A 220 10.34 5.00 9.08
C LYS A 220 10.51 5.03 7.57
N TYR A 221 10.25 3.92 6.92
CA TYR A 221 10.30 3.79 5.46
C TYR A 221 9.00 3.15 4.95
N THR A 222 8.48 3.65 3.83
CA THR A 222 7.25 3.13 3.21
C THR A 222 7.53 2.75 1.76
N GLY A 223 7.09 1.56 1.39
CA GLY A 223 7.27 1.00 0.05
C GLY A 223 8.26 -0.16 0.01
N TYR A 224 8.53 -0.66 -1.20
CA TYR A 224 9.56 -1.67 -1.44
C TYR A 224 10.96 -1.06 -1.28
N ILE A 225 11.85 -1.81 -0.69
CA ILE A 225 13.26 -1.42 -0.49
C ILE A 225 14.17 -2.60 -0.85
N SER A 226 15.33 -2.33 -1.41
CA SER A 226 16.35 -3.36 -1.65
C SER A 226 17.08 -3.74 -0.34
N VAL A 227 17.77 -4.89 -0.31
CA VAL A 227 18.55 -5.28 0.87
C VAL A 227 19.69 -4.29 1.14
N TYR A 228 20.29 -3.73 0.07
CA TYR A 228 21.33 -2.71 0.16
C TYR A 228 20.81 -1.44 0.85
N ASP A 229 19.70 -0.91 0.38
CA ASP A 229 19.09 0.31 0.91
C ASP A 229 18.54 0.09 2.33
N LEU A 230 17.99 -1.11 2.63
CA LEU A 230 17.55 -1.46 3.97
C LEU A 230 18.73 -1.51 4.96
N THR A 231 19.87 -2.07 4.53
CA THR A 231 21.09 -2.08 5.34
C THR A 231 21.64 -0.67 5.55
N ALA A 232 21.56 0.20 4.55
CA ALA A 232 21.96 1.60 4.66
C ALA A 232 21.00 2.41 5.57
N LEU A 233 19.72 2.06 5.60
CA LEU A 233 18.72 2.73 6.42
C LEU A 233 18.99 2.58 7.92
N ILE A 234 19.58 1.46 8.36
CA ILE A 234 19.81 1.15 9.79
C ILE A 234 21.22 1.52 10.27
N LYS A 235 22.05 2.06 9.43
CA LYS A 235 23.36 2.62 9.76
C LYS A 235 23.29 4.14 9.98
#